data_45d5e914ebf439ca73f5f35e830bb108
#
_entry.id   45d5e914ebf439ca73f5f35e830bb108
#
_cell.length_a   1.000
_cell.length_b   1.000
_cell.length_c   1.000
_cell.angle_alpha   90.00
_cell.angle_beta   90.00
_cell.angle_gamma   90.00
#
_symmetry.space_group_name_H-M   'P 1'
#
loop_
_entity.id
_entity.type
_entity.pdbx_description
1 polymer ?
#
loop_
_entity_poly.entity_id
_entity_poly.type
_entity_poly.pdbx_seq_one_letter_code
_entity_poly.pdbx_strand_id
1 'polypeptide(L)'
;MNGELAEHAYRRRILAWSLYDWANHGYITTTATTFFPPHFIAIAAPAFLVAGGAASASALARDTASNVFALTVSLALFAAAVLAPVVGTYADITGRRKRLLLGITLVGGALASAMFALVPGRWQLALVLYFATQVAVNLALGLNSSLLPHVARPEDMPRASSLGYAMGYVGGGVLLAFNTALFLLAGQIGIESTLATRIAFLTVGVWWIAFSVPLARRVLEPPAVPLAHGGTGNPLGDAFRRLAHTLRNIRHYRELFKMLVAFWFYMEGVGAIVLLATAYGAALGLDTAVLVGTLLMTQAVAFPYALLYGRIPDPRTRWRGAFVFMLLWTGATLPLLGAWVRAHGGIGLAQAFALILGDQLLGVVLSLLVGRHLVAGLARRLDAKGAVMLGLAIYTVIPVWGFYLSTQAEFLMIGWLVGTVQGGTQALSRAIYVELSPSAKSGEFFGLYGLSEKFAGILGPLLYGVVGQVTHNPRASILSVSAFFLLGIVLLWRVNVFAGARVAADEEAAIEAVHAAD
;
A
#
# COMPACT_ATOMS: atom_id res chain seq x y z
N MET A 1 -12.18 12.44 35.28
CA MET A 1 -13.40 12.25 34.47
C MET A 1 -13.33 12.99 33.11
N ASN A 2 -13.08 14.32 33.06
CA ASN A 2 -13.00 15.04 31.77
C ASN A 2 -11.81 14.62 30.88
N GLY A 3 -10.65 14.33 31.45
CA GLY A 3 -9.46 13.90 30.69
C GLY A 3 -9.61 12.49 30.07
N GLU A 4 -10.23 11.56 30.79
CA GLU A 4 -10.47 10.19 30.30
C GLU A 4 -11.50 10.16 29.16
N LEU A 5 -12.54 10.98 29.23
CA LEU A 5 -13.52 11.15 28.16
C LEU A 5 -12.89 11.74 26.89
N ALA A 6 -11.99 12.73 27.05
CA ALA A 6 -11.26 13.33 25.95
C ALA A 6 -10.30 12.32 25.28
N GLU A 7 -9.57 11.53 26.07
CA GLU A 7 -8.68 10.48 25.55
C GLU A 7 -9.47 9.35 24.84
N HIS A 8 -10.65 8.98 25.37
CA HIS A 8 -11.51 8.00 24.74
C HIS A 8 -12.07 8.49 23.39
N ALA A 9 -12.46 9.77 23.31
CA ALA A 9 -12.89 10.40 22.06
C ALA A 9 -11.76 10.47 21.04
N TYR A 10 -10.53 10.78 21.47
CA TYR A 10 -9.33 10.78 20.65
C TYR A 10 -9.04 9.40 20.04
N ARG A 11 -9.02 8.35 20.84
CA ARG A 11 -8.80 6.97 20.35
C ARG A 11 -9.89 6.52 19.36
N ARG A 12 -11.15 6.87 19.62
CA ARG A 12 -12.26 6.60 18.70
C ARG A 12 -12.12 7.33 17.38
N ARG A 13 -11.54 8.53 17.38
CA ARG A 13 -11.26 9.30 16.16
C ARG A 13 -10.18 8.63 15.32
N ILE A 14 -9.07 8.20 15.93
CA ILE A 14 -8.01 7.44 15.23
C ILE A 14 -8.57 6.15 14.63
N LEU A 15 -9.34 5.38 15.41
CA LEU A 15 -9.95 4.14 14.91
C LEU A 15 -10.90 4.41 13.74
N ALA A 16 -11.72 5.47 13.81
CA ALA A 16 -12.64 5.84 12.73
C ALA A 16 -11.91 6.23 11.44
N TRP A 17 -10.77 6.91 11.55
CA TRP A 17 -9.90 7.20 10.42
C TRP A 17 -9.24 5.92 9.87
N SER A 18 -8.74 5.04 10.72
CA SER A 18 -8.11 3.78 10.32
C SER A 18 -9.09 2.80 9.64
N LEU A 19 -10.39 2.85 10.01
CA LEU A 19 -11.44 2.07 9.36
C LEU A 19 -11.69 2.49 7.90
N TYR A 20 -11.21 3.64 7.47
CA TYR A 20 -11.22 4.00 6.06
C TYR A 20 -10.24 3.14 5.24
N ASP A 21 -9.05 2.84 5.79
CA ASP A 21 -8.10 1.93 5.15
C ASP A 21 -8.67 0.50 5.07
N TRP A 22 -9.40 0.03 6.11
CA TRP A 22 -10.19 -1.21 6.07
C TRP A 22 -11.19 -1.21 4.90
N ALA A 23 -11.89 -0.11 4.69
CA ALA A 23 -12.88 0.03 3.64
C ALA A 23 -12.25 -0.01 2.23
N ASN A 24 -11.21 0.80 2.03
CA ASN A 24 -10.58 1.04 0.73
C ASN A 24 -9.78 -0.17 0.23
N HIS A 25 -9.07 -0.89 1.11
CA HIS A 25 -8.29 -2.08 0.74
C HIS A 25 -9.18 -3.21 0.21
N GLY A 26 -10.46 -3.25 0.58
CA GLY A 26 -11.42 -4.19 -0.01
C GLY A 26 -11.53 -4.07 -1.53
N TYR A 27 -11.50 -2.84 -2.07
CA TYR A 27 -11.47 -2.62 -3.51
C TYR A 27 -10.13 -3.10 -4.12
N ILE A 28 -9.00 -2.72 -3.52
CA ILE A 28 -7.67 -3.04 -4.04
C ILE A 28 -7.49 -4.56 -4.14
N THR A 29 -7.76 -5.29 -3.06
CA THR A 29 -7.54 -6.74 -3.00
C THR A 29 -8.57 -7.52 -3.82
N THR A 30 -9.84 -7.19 -3.70
CA THR A 30 -10.93 -7.97 -4.30
C THR A 30 -11.14 -7.58 -5.76
N THR A 31 -11.39 -6.29 -6.04
CA THR A 31 -11.70 -5.86 -7.42
C THR A 31 -10.44 -5.73 -8.26
N ALA A 32 -9.51 -4.84 -7.86
CA ALA A 32 -8.44 -4.42 -8.75
C ALA A 32 -7.43 -5.54 -9.05
N THR A 33 -7.14 -6.41 -8.06
CA THR A 33 -6.11 -7.46 -8.22
C THR A 33 -6.68 -8.85 -8.50
N THR A 34 -7.86 -9.19 -7.97
CA THR A 34 -8.32 -10.59 -8.00
C THR A 34 -9.44 -10.84 -9.01
N PHE A 35 -10.57 -10.15 -8.91
CA PHE A 35 -11.76 -10.52 -9.68
C PHE A 35 -11.91 -9.78 -11.00
N PHE A 36 -11.52 -8.50 -11.09
CA PHE A 36 -11.77 -7.71 -12.30
C PHE A 36 -10.88 -8.11 -13.48
N PRO A 37 -9.55 -8.32 -13.35
CA PRO A 37 -8.71 -8.65 -14.50
C PRO A 37 -9.18 -9.90 -15.27
N PRO A 38 -9.40 -11.07 -14.64
CA PRO A 38 -9.87 -12.25 -15.34
C PRO A 38 -11.30 -12.10 -15.89
N HIS A 39 -12.19 -11.41 -15.14
CA HIS A 39 -13.54 -11.13 -15.60
C HIS A 39 -13.56 -10.25 -16.85
N PHE A 40 -12.75 -9.16 -16.84
CA PHE A 40 -12.63 -8.29 -18.01
C PHE A 40 -12.13 -9.05 -19.24
N ILE A 41 -11.06 -9.86 -19.10
CA ILE A 41 -10.53 -10.66 -20.22
C ILE A 41 -11.63 -11.60 -20.75
N ALA A 42 -12.40 -12.23 -19.87
CA ALA A 42 -13.47 -13.15 -20.27
C ALA A 42 -14.58 -12.46 -21.09
N ILE A 43 -14.99 -11.23 -20.73
CA ILE A 43 -16.06 -10.51 -21.44
C ILE A 43 -15.55 -9.71 -22.65
N ALA A 44 -14.26 -9.39 -22.72
CA ALA A 44 -13.66 -8.56 -23.77
C ALA A 44 -13.05 -9.41 -24.91
N ALA A 45 -12.41 -10.55 -24.60
CA ALA A 45 -11.75 -11.38 -25.59
C ALA A 45 -12.65 -11.76 -26.80
N PRO A 46 -13.94 -12.10 -26.63
CA PRO A 46 -14.82 -12.38 -27.77
C PRO A 46 -14.93 -11.24 -28.78
N ALA A 47 -14.80 -9.98 -28.34
CA ALA A 47 -14.86 -8.81 -29.22
C ALA A 47 -13.60 -8.62 -30.10
N PHE A 48 -12.49 -9.28 -29.73
CA PHE A 48 -11.23 -9.24 -30.44
C PHE A 48 -10.94 -10.49 -31.27
N LEU A 49 -11.91 -11.45 -31.33
CA LEU A 49 -11.79 -12.63 -32.19
C LEU A 49 -11.86 -12.19 -33.66
N VAL A 50 -10.78 -12.44 -34.41
CA VAL A 50 -10.78 -12.30 -35.87
C VAL A 50 -11.48 -13.52 -36.49
N ALA A 51 -12.37 -13.29 -37.43
CA ALA A 51 -13.07 -14.38 -38.15
C ALA A 51 -12.06 -15.37 -38.78
N GLY A 52 -12.04 -16.61 -38.28
CA GLY A 52 -11.08 -17.60 -38.74
C GLY A 52 -10.86 -18.81 -37.82
N GLY A 53 -11.37 -18.79 -36.59
CA GLY A 53 -11.62 -19.98 -35.76
C GLY A 53 -10.42 -20.81 -35.26
N ALA A 54 -9.18 -20.42 -35.47
CA ALA A 54 -8.02 -21.18 -35.00
C ALA A 54 -7.75 -20.94 -33.51
N ALA A 55 -7.21 -21.93 -32.79
CA ALA A 55 -6.82 -21.79 -31.37
C ALA A 55 -5.85 -20.63 -31.13
N SER A 56 -5.00 -20.31 -32.11
CA SER A 56 -4.13 -19.14 -32.14
C SER A 56 -4.90 -17.81 -32.13
N ALA A 57 -6.08 -17.73 -32.76
CA ALA A 57 -6.92 -16.53 -32.77
C ALA A 57 -7.53 -16.25 -31.38
N SER A 58 -7.88 -17.30 -30.62
CA SER A 58 -8.41 -17.15 -29.27
C SER A 58 -7.35 -16.72 -28.26
N ALA A 59 -6.10 -17.16 -28.42
CA ALA A 59 -4.97 -16.70 -27.60
C ALA A 59 -4.68 -15.22 -27.89
N LEU A 60 -4.57 -14.84 -29.16
CA LEU A 60 -4.35 -13.45 -29.58
C LEU A 60 -5.46 -12.50 -29.07
N ALA A 61 -6.72 -12.94 -29.10
CA ALA A 61 -7.84 -12.15 -28.59
C ALA A 61 -7.73 -11.90 -27.06
N ARG A 62 -7.29 -12.90 -26.30
CA ARG A 62 -7.04 -12.75 -24.84
C ARG A 62 -5.86 -11.82 -24.58
N ASP A 63 -4.77 -11.96 -25.32
CA ASP A 63 -3.60 -11.10 -25.22
C ASP A 63 -3.97 -9.65 -25.54
N THR A 64 -4.78 -9.42 -26.59
CA THR A 64 -5.29 -8.09 -26.94
C THR A 64 -6.15 -7.51 -25.82
N ALA A 65 -7.08 -8.30 -25.26
CA ALA A 65 -7.88 -7.86 -24.11
C ALA A 65 -7.00 -7.52 -22.89
N SER A 66 -6.00 -8.33 -22.60
CA SER A 66 -5.04 -8.09 -21.52
C SER A 66 -4.25 -6.79 -21.73
N ASN A 67 -3.79 -6.52 -22.95
CA ASN A 67 -3.06 -5.30 -23.30
C ASN A 67 -3.94 -4.06 -23.17
N VAL A 68 -5.20 -4.12 -23.63
CA VAL A 68 -6.18 -3.03 -23.47
C VAL A 68 -6.46 -2.76 -21.99
N PHE A 69 -6.58 -3.80 -21.17
CA PHE A 69 -6.72 -3.65 -19.72
C PHE A 69 -5.49 -3.00 -19.08
N ALA A 70 -4.29 -3.48 -19.39
CA ALA A 70 -3.03 -2.93 -18.87
C ALA A 70 -2.86 -1.44 -19.22
N LEU A 71 -3.21 -1.05 -20.45
CA LEU A 71 -3.24 0.35 -20.88
C LEU A 71 -4.24 1.17 -20.06
N THR A 72 -5.44 0.63 -19.80
CA THR A 72 -6.46 1.30 -19.00
C THR A 72 -6.00 1.50 -17.56
N VAL A 73 -5.36 0.50 -16.94
CA VAL A 73 -4.75 0.63 -15.60
C VAL A 73 -3.71 1.75 -15.59
N SER A 74 -2.81 1.76 -16.57
CA SER A 74 -1.74 2.76 -16.67
C SER A 74 -2.30 4.17 -16.84
N LEU A 75 -3.30 4.36 -17.69
CA LEU A 75 -3.98 5.64 -17.89
C LEU A 75 -4.72 6.09 -16.62
N ALA A 76 -5.38 5.19 -15.89
CA ALA A 76 -6.07 5.52 -14.65
C ALA A 76 -5.09 5.94 -13.55
N LEU A 77 -3.97 5.25 -13.41
CA LEU A 77 -2.90 5.62 -12.46
C LEU A 77 -2.26 6.96 -12.83
N PHE A 78 -2.00 7.19 -14.11
CA PHE A 78 -1.49 8.47 -14.59
C PHE A 78 -2.47 9.61 -14.33
N ALA A 79 -3.75 9.44 -14.65
CA ALA A 79 -4.78 10.43 -14.36
C ALA A 79 -4.88 10.73 -12.86
N ALA A 80 -4.88 9.69 -12.01
CA ALA A 80 -4.89 9.85 -10.57
C ALA A 80 -3.62 10.60 -10.07
N ALA A 81 -2.44 10.28 -10.61
CA ALA A 81 -1.18 10.92 -10.25
C ALA A 81 -1.18 12.43 -10.57
N VAL A 82 -1.71 12.82 -11.74
CA VAL A 82 -1.82 14.23 -12.14
C VAL A 82 -2.89 14.97 -11.32
N LEU A 83 -4.02 14.32 -11.04
CA LEU A 83 -5.14 14.95 -10.33
C LEU A 83 -4.88 15.05 -8.82
N ALA A 84 -4.15 14.12 -8.21
CA ALA A 84 -3.99 14.04 -6.75
C ALA A 84 -3.42 15.33 -6.13
N PRO A 85 -2.32 15.94 -6.63
CA PRO A 85 -1.81 17.19 -6.07
C PRO A 85 -2.80 18.36 -6.22
N VAL A 86 -3.51 18.42 -7.34
CA VAL A 86 -4.49 19.49 -7.61
C VAL A 86 -5.69 19.36 -6.68
N VAL A 87 -6.24 18.14 -6.54
CA VAL A 87 -7.38 17.85 -5.66
C VAL A 87 -6.98 18.06 -4.20
N GLY A 88 -5.76 17.66 -3.82
CA GLY A 88 -5.22 17.89 -2.47
C GLY A 88 -5.07 19.37 -2.14
N THR A 89 -4.47 20.16 -3.03
CA THR A 89 -4.32 21.62 -2.86
C THR A 89 -5.68 22.32 -2.82
N TYR A 90 -6.60 21.93 -3.69
CA TYR A 90 -7.98 22.44 -3.68
C TYR A 90 -8.68 22.12 -2.34
N ALA A 91 -8.48 20.91 -1.83
CA ALA A 91 -9.03 20.49 -0.54
C ALA A 91 -8.51 21.34 0.63
N ASP A 92 -7.20 21.68 0.59
CA ASP A 92 -6.56 22.53 1.58
C ASP A 92 -7.10 23.97 1.57
N ILE A 93 -7.16 24.58 0.39
CA ILE A 93 -7.63 25.97 0.22
C ILE A 93 -9.10 26.12 0.62
N THR A 94 -9.93 25.12 0.28
CA THR A 94 -11.37 25.18 0.53
C THR A 94 -11.79 24.69 1.92
N GLY A 95 -10.87 24.06 2.68
CA GLY A 95 -11.19 23.41 3.95
C GLY A 95 -12.22 22.28 3.80
N ARG A 96 -12.18 21.53 2.70
CA ARG A 96 -13.18 20.49 2.37
C ARG A 96 -12.56 19.11 2.18
N ARG A 97 -11.44 18.80 2.86
CA ARG A 97 -10.70 17.54 2.71
C ARG A 97 -11.58 16.31 2.97
N LYS A 98 -12.25 16.28 4.13
CA LYS A 98 -13.16 15.18 4.49
C LYS A 98 -14.37 15.11 3.56
N ARG A 99 -14.98 16.24 3.22
CA ARG A 99 -16.15 16.27 2.32
C ARG A 99 -15.81 15.75 0.93
N LEU A 100 -14.65 16.15 0.38
CA LEU A 100 -14.17 15.65 -0.91
C LEU A 100 -13.86 14.16 -0.85
N LEU A 101 -13.18 13.70 0.21
CA LEU A 101 -12.92 12.29 0.45
C LEU A 101 -14.21 11.47 0.42
N LEU A 102 -15.22 11.88 1.18
CA LEU A 102 -16.51 11.18 1.26
C LEU A 102 -17.30 11.24 -0.06
N GLY A 103 -17.27 12.38 -0.76
CA GLY A 103 -17.88 12.53 -2.08
C GLY A 103 -17.25 11.58 -3.12
N ILE A 104 -15.91 11.55 -3.18
CA ILE A 104 -15.17 10.64 -4.05
C ILE A 104 -15.43 9.18 -3.67
N THR A 105 -15.51 8.87 -2.37
CA THR A 105 -15.83 7.52 -1.87
C THR A 105 -17.23 7.09 -2.28
N LEU A 106 -18.21 7.96 -2.18
CA LEU A 106 -19.59 7.66 -2.58
C LEU A 106 -19.68 7.39 -4.07
N VAL A 107 -19.07 8.24 -4.89
CA VAL A 107 -19.02 8.07 -6.36
C VAL A 107 -18.23 6.80 -6.71
N GLY A 108 -17.03 6.61 -6.16
CA GLY A 108 -16.19 5.43 -6.42
C GLY A 108 -16.86 4.12 -5.99
N GLY A 109 -17.51 4.11 -4.81
CA GLY A 109 -18.27 2.96 -4.32
C GLY A 109 -19.50 2.64 -5.18
N ALA A 110 -20.21 3.67 -5.65
CA ALA A 110 -21.32 3.50 -6.59
C ALA A 110 -20.86 2.95 -7.94
N LEU A 111 -19.73 3.46 -8.49
CA LEU A 111 -19.12 2.95 -9.73
C LEU A 111 -18.66 1.50 -9.57
N ALA A 112 -18.03 1.15 -8.43
CA ALA A 112 -17.64 -0.23 -8.12
C ALA A 112 -18.88 -1.14 -8.06
N SER A 113 -19.95 -0.70 -7.39
CA SER A 113 -21.22 -1.44 -7.34
C SER A 113 -21.85 -1.59 -8.73
N ALA A 114 -21.76 -0.57 -9.59
CA ALA A 114 -22.27 -0.61 -10.96
C ALA A 114 -21.57 -1.65 -11.84
N MET A 115 -20.35 -2.11 -11.49
CA MET A 115 -19.69 -3.21 -12.16
C MET A 115 -20.49 -4.54 -12.04
N PHE A 116 -21.46 -4.64 -11.13
CA PHE A 116 -22.43 -5.74 -11.09
C PHE A 116 -23.19 -5.90 -12.42
N ALA A 117 -23.38 -4.81 -13.19
CA ALA A 117 -24.07 -4.83 -14.47
C ALA A 117 -23.18 -5.30 -15.65
N LEU A 118 -21.92 -5.66 -15.41
CA LEU A 118 -21.00 -6.12 -16.46
C LEU A 118 -21.34 -7.54 -16.91
N VAL A 119 -21.71 -7.65 -18.17
CA VAL A 119 -22.05 -8.90 -18.87
C VAL A 119 -21.28 -8.96 -20.20
N PRO A 120 -21.15 -10.14 -20.82
CA PRO A 120 -20.56 -10.28 -22.15
C PRO A 120 -21.10 -9.22 -23.13
N GLY A 121 -20.22 -8.65 -23.96
CA GLY A 121 -20.56 -7.57 -24.91
C GLY A 121 -20.49 -6.14 -24.35
N ARG A 122 -20.30 -5.95 -23.04
CA ARG A 122 -20.18 -4.61 -22.41
C ARG A 122 -18.76 -4.27 -21.95
N TRP A 123 -17.76 -4.73 -22.67
CA TRP A 123 -16.35 -4.56 -22.28
C TRP A 123 -15.90 -3.09 -22.23
N GLN A 124 -16.43 -2.20 -23.12
CA GLN A 124 -16.13 -0.77 -23.07
C GLN A 124 -16.64 -0.14 -21.77
N LEU A 125 -17.85 -0.50 -21.35
CA LEU A 125 -18.41 -0.03 -20.07
C LEU A 125 -17.54 -0.52 -18.90
N ALA A 126 -17.03 -1.74 -18.97
CA ALA A 126 -16.11 -2.27 -17.95
C ALA A 126 -14.84 -1.42 -17.82
N LEU A 127 -14.22 -1.01 -18.94
CA LEU A 127 -13.05 -0.13 -18.94
C LEU A 127 -13.36 1.24 -18.33
N VAL A 128 -14.49 1.85 -18.69
CA VAL A 128 -14.88 3.16 -18.16
C VAL A 128 -15.13 3.10 -16.66
N LEU A 129 -15.88 2.09 -16.19
CA LEU A 129 -16.16 1.92 -14.77
C LEU A 129 -14.87 1.64 -13.98
N TYR A 130 -14.01 0.76 -14.50
CA TYR A 130 -12.73 0.46 -13.85
C TYR A 130 -11.82 1.69 -13.80
N PHE A 131 -11.64 2.39 -14.93
CA PHE A 131 -10.85 3.62 -15.00
C PHE A 131 -11.32 4.65 -13.96
N ALA A 132 -12.60 4.98 -13.95
CA ALA A 132 -13.17 5.98 -13.06
C ALA A 132 -13.06 5.56 -11.58
N THR A 133 -13.33 4.29 -11.26
CA THR A 133 -13.20 3.77 -9.90
C THR A 133 -11.74 3.75 -9.45
N GLN A 134 -10.82 3.36 -10.33
CA GLN A 134 -9.38 3.35 -10.02
C GLN A 134 -8.84 4.76 -9.76
N VAL A 135 -9.28 5.76 -10.52
CA VAL A 135 -8.95 7.17 -10.24
C VAL A 135 -9.53 7.57 -8.88
N ALA A 136 -10.81 7.27 -8.61
CA ALA A 136 -11.47 7.63 -7.36
C ALA A 136 -10.76 7.02 -6.12
N VAL A 137 -10.42 5.73 -6.16
CA VAL A 137 -9.69 5.03 -5.08
C VAL A 137 -8.36 5.72 -4.78
N ASN A 138 -7.60 6.06 -5.81
CA ASN A 138 -6.28 6.65 -5.62
C ASN A 138 -6.34 8.09 -5.08
N LEU A 139 -7.29 8.89 -5.53
CA LEU A 139 -7.54 10.23 -4.97
C LEU A 139 -8.01 10.14 -3.51
N ALA A 140 -8.89 9.20 -3.21
CA ALA A 140 -9.39 8.97 -1.87
C ALA A 140 -8.30 8.53 -0.88
N LEU A 141 -7.35 7.67 -1.30
CA LEU A 141 -6.19 7.28 -0.48
C LEU A 141 -5.30 8.48 -0.12
N GLY A 142 -5.03 9.36 -1.08
CA GLY A 142 -4.27 10.60 -0.84
C GLY A 142 -4.98 11.52 0.16
N LEU A 143 -6.28 11.76 -0.03
CA LEU A 143 -7.09 12.57 0.88
C LEU A 143 -7.21 11.95 2.28
N ASN A 144 -7.38 10.62 2.40
CA ASN A 144 -7.39 9.95 3.69
C ASN A 144 -6.06 10.12 4.41
N SER A 145 -4.95 9.94 3.70
CA SER A 145 -3.61 10.12 4.26
C SER A 145 -3.36 11.57 4.72
N SER A 146 -3.90 12.56 3.99
CA SER A 146 -3.79 13.98 4.35
C SER A 146 -4.55 14.36 5.62
N LEU A 147 -5.50 13.54 6.07
CA LEU A 147 -6.20 13.74 7.34
C LEU A 147 -5.39 13.28 8.55
N LEU A 148 -4.35 12.46 8.38
CA LEU A 148 -3.56 11.89 9.49
C LEU A 148 -3.02 12.95 10.46
N PRO A 149 -2.38 14.07 10.03
CA PRO A 149 -1.87 15.09 10.95
C PRO A 149 -2.98 15.83 11.74
N HIS A 150 -4.24 15.76 11.28
CA HIS A 150 -5.39 16.36 11.95
C HIS A 150 -6.13 15.37 12.87
N VAL A 151 -5.83 14.10 12.78
CA VAL A 151 -6.45 13.01 13.55
C VAL A 151 -5.57 12.56 14.69
N ALA A 152 -4.26 12.48 14.49
CA ALA A 152 -3.28 11.97 15.45
C ALA A 152 -2.33 13.07 15.94
N ARG A 153 -1.93 12.98 17.21
CA ARG A 153 -0.88 13.82 17.77
C ARG A 153 0.48 13.45 17.16
N PRO A 154 1.46 14.37 17.09
CA PRO A 154 2.77 14.07 16.50
C PRO A 154 3.43 12.80 17.05
N GLU A 155 3.39 12.62 18.38
CA GLU A 155 3.97 11.46 19.06
C GLU A 155 3.24 10.12 18.78
N ASP A 156 1.99 10.17 18.33
CA ASP A 156 1.17 8.99 18.03
C ASP A 156 1.09 8.69 16.50
N MET A 157 1.68 9.53 15.65
CA MET A 157 1.63 9.40 14.19
C MET A 157 2.10 8.02 13.68
N PRO A 158 3.24 7.46 14.14
CA PRO A 158 3.69 6.14 13.73
C PRO A 158 2.67 5.05 14.06
N ARG A 159 2.06 5.12 15.25
CA ARG A 159 1.04 4.16 15.71
C ARG A 159 -0.26 4.28 14.91
N ALA A 160 -0.73 5.51 14.70
CA ALA A 160 -1.96 5.77 13.94
C ALA A 160 -1.80 5.31 12.47
N SER A 161 -0.68 5.66 11.83
CA SER A 161 -0.38 5.21 10.47
C SER A 161 -0.33 3.69 10.37
N SER A 162 0.36 3.03 11.31
CA SER A 162 0.47 1.57 11.36
C SER A 162 -0.88 0.89 11.61
N LEU A 163 -1.75 1.48 12.44
CA LEU A 163 -3.11 0.98 12.63
C LEU A 163 -3.93 1.05 11.34
N GLY A 164 -3.80 2.13 10.56
CA GLY A 164 -4.46 2.25 9.26
C GLY A 164 -4.07 1.12 8.32
N TYR A 165 -2.76 0.91 8.11
CA TYR A 165 -2.28 -0.20 7.27
C TYR A 165 -2.73 -1.57 7.78
N ALA A 166 -2.62 -1.81 9.09
CA ALA A 166 -3.07 -3.06 9.70
C ALA A 166 -4.57 -3.30 9.46
N MET A 167 -5.42 -2.28 9.65
CA MET A 167 -6.84 -2.36 9.34
C MET A 167 -7.08 -2.62 7.85
N GLY A 168 -6.29 -2.02 6.96
CA GLY A 168 -6.36 -2.28 5.52
C GLY A 168 -6.13 -3.75 5.18
N TYR A 169 -5.08 -4.38 5.74
CA TYR A 169 -4.79 -5.79 5.51
C TYR A 169 -5.93 -6.70 5.97
N VAL A 170 -6.49 -6.46 7.15
CA VAL A 170 -7.61 -7.27 7.66
C VAL A 170 -8.87 -7.02 6.85
N GLY A 171 -9.23 -5.76 6.58
CA GLY A 171 -10.45 -5.43 5.85
C GLY A 171 -10.43 -5.95 4.41
N GLY A 172 -9.30 -5.77 3.73
CA GLY A 172 -9.09 -6.33 2.39
C GLY A 172 -9.10 -7.85 2.39
N GLY A 173 -8.41 -8.48 3.36
CA GLY A 173 -8.37 -9.94 3.49
C GLY A 173 -9.72 -10.57 3.81
N VAL A 174 -10.50 -9.99 4.72
CA VAL A 174 -11.84 -10.49 5.08
C VAL A 174 -12.80 -10.41 3.89
N LEU A 175 -12.83 -9.27 3.19
CA LEU A 175 -13.72 -9.12 2.04
C LEU A 175 -13.29 -10.03 0.87
N LEU A 176 -11.99 -10.15 0.64
CA LEU A 176 -11.45 -11.07 -0.37
C LEU A 176 -11.81 -12.53 -0.03
N ALA A 177 -11.61 -12.95 1.22
CA ALA A 177 -11.93 -14.31 1.67
C ALA A 177 -13.43 -14.61 1.51
N PHE A 178 -14.30 -13.68 1.89
CA PHE A 178 -15.75 -13.80 1.71
C PHE A 178 -16.12 -13.99 0.24
N ASN A 179 -15.63 -13.12 -0.66
CA ASN A 179 -15.95 -13.19 -2.07
C ASN A 179 -15.33 -14.41 -2.78
N THR A 180 -14.13 -14.83 -2.34
CA THR A 180 -13.50 -16.05 -2.86
C THR A 180 -14.28 -17.29 -2.42
N ALA A 181 -14.72 -17.35 -1.17
CA ALA A 181 -15.59 -18.45 -0.71
C ALA A 181 -16.91 -18.49 -1.50
N LEU A 182 -17.56 -17.35 -1.71
CA LEU A 182 -18.75 -17.24 -2.53
C LEU A 182 -18.53 -17.76 -3.96
N PHE A 183 -17.41 -17.38 -4.58
CA PHE A 183 -17.04 -17.82 -5.93
C PHE A 183 -16.78 -19.34 -6.00
N LEU A 184 -16.04 -19.89 -5.03
CA LEU A 184 -15.72 -21.33 -5.00
C LEU A 184 -16.95 -22.20 -4.71
N LEU A 185 -17.88 -21.71 -3.88
CA LEU A 185 -19.09 -22.41 -3.52
C LEU A 185 -20.26 -22.13 -4.48
N ALA A 186 -20.09 -21.26 -5.48
CA ALA A 186 -21.16 -20.81 -6.37
C ALA A 186 -21.95 -21.97 -6.98
N GLY A 187 -21.26 -23.00 -7.54
CA GLY A 187 -21.92 -24.17 -8.11
C GLY A 187 -22.71 -25.01 -7.08
N GLN A 188 -22.27 -25.03 -5.81
CA GLN A 188 -22.96 -25.78 -4.74
C GLN A 188 -24.25 -25.06 -4.28
N ILE A 189 -24.27 -23.73 -4.37
CA ILE A 189 -25.45 -22.91 -3.99
C ILE A 189 -26.33 -22.54 -5.20
N GLY A 190 -26.06 -23.13 -6.37
CA GLY A 190 -26.90 -22.99 -7.56
C GLY A 190 -26.76 -21.65 -8.30
N ILE A 191 -25.63 -20.95 -8.13
CA ILE A 191 -25.35 -19.70 -8.87
C ILE A 191 -24.16 -19.90 -9.82
N GLU A 192 -24.15 -19.16 -10.93
CA GLU A 192 -23.03 -19.16 -11.85
C GLU A 192 -21.84 -18.41 -11.26
N SER A 193 -20.61 -18.87 -11.53
CA SER A 193 -19.37 -18.20 -11.08
C SER A 193 -19.23 -16.77 -11.62
N THR A 194 -19.80 -16.50 -12.81
CA THR A 194 -19.90 -15.16 -13.38
C THR A 194 -20.77 -14.24 -12.52
N LEU A 195 -21.91 -14.73 -12.01
CA LEU A 195 -22.77 -13.99 -11.09
C LEU A 195 -22.07 -13.78 -9.75
N ALA A 196 -21.39 -14.79 -9.20
CA ALA A 196 -20.60 -14.66 -7.99
C ALA A 196 -19.52 -13.55 -8.12
N THR A 197 -18.83 -13.50 -9.26
CA THR A 197 -17.86 -12.42 -9.57
C THR A 197 -18.55 -11.04 -9.59
N ARG A 198 -19.71 -10.92 -10.19
CA ARG A 198 -20.47 -9.65 -10.24
C ARG A 198 -20.98 -9.24 -8.85
N ILE A 199 -21.39 -10.19 -8.02
CA ILE A 199 -21.73 -9.95 -6.61
C ILE A 199 -20.49 -9.44 -5.85
N ALA A 200 -19.30 -9.95 -6.13
CA ALA A 200 -18.07 -9.43 -5.51
C ALA A 200 -17.87 -7.93 -5.78
N PHE A 201 -18.15 -7.43 -6.99
CA PHE A 201 -18.08 -5.99 -7.28
C PHE A 201 -19.11 -5.18 -6.49
N LEU A 202 -20.35 -5.68 -6.39
CA LEU A 202 -21.41 -5.05 -5.61
C LEU A 202 -21.02 -4.96 -4.12
N THR A 203 -20.57 -6.08 -3.55
CA THR A 203 -20.19 -6.13 -2.13
C THR A 203 -19.02 -5.18 -1.82
N VAL A 204 -18.05 -5.06 -2.74
CA VAL A 204 -16.92 -4.12 -2.60
C VAL A 204 -17.39 -2.67 -2.54
N GLY A 205 -18.26 -2.24 -3.43
CA GLY A 205 -18.76 -0.86 -3.42
C GLY A 205 -19.58 -0.55 -2.17
N VAL A 206 -20.47 -1.46 -1.75
CA VAL A 206 -21.24 -1.35 -0.50
C VAL A 206 -20.30 -1.32 0.72
N TRP A 207 -19.30 -2.20 0.78
CA TRP A 207 -18.29 -2.26 1.84
C TRP A 207 -17.56 -0.93 1.98
N TRP A 208 -17.08 -0.39 0.86
CA TRP A 208 -16.32 0.86 0.86
C TRP A 208 -17.15 2.03 1.40
N ILE A 209 -18.39 2.17 0.96
CA ILE A 209 -19.31 3.21 1.45
C ILE A 209 -19.64 2.99 2.94
N ALA A 210 -20.02 1.77 3.33
CA ALA A 210 -20.47 1.46 4.69
C ALA A 210 -19.39 1.72 5.74
N PHE A 211 -18.16 1.24 5.51
CA PHE A 211 -17.04 1.40 6.44
C PHE A 211 -16.40 2.80 6.41
N SER A 212 -16.82 3.68 5.51
CA SER A 212 -16.48 5.11 5.52
C SER A 212 -17.35 5.94 6.47
N VAL A 213 -18.50 5.41 6.92
CA VAL A 213 -19.44 6.11 7.82
C VAL A 213 -18.81 6.48 9.17
N PRO A 214 -17.97 5.65 9.83
CA PRO A 214 -17.32 6.04 11.07
C PRO A 214 -16.42 7.28 10.91
N LEU A 215 -15.66 7.37 9.80
CA LEU A 215 -14.87 8.56 9.47
C LEU A 215 -15.78 9.79 9.29
N ALA A 216 -16.87 9.65 8.54
CA ALA A 216 -17.81 10.74 8.30
C ALA A 216 -18.35 11.33 9.61
N ARG A 217 -18.61 10.49 10.63
CA ARG A 217 -19.25 10.89 11.89
C ARG A 217 -18.25 11.40 12.95
N ARG A 218 -17.00 10.93 12.94
CA ARG A 218 -16.07 11.16 14.07
C ARG A 218 -14.83 11.98 13.74
N VAL A 219 -14.45 12.06 12.46
CA VAL A 219 -13.32 12.91 12.03
C VAL A 219 -13.86 14.30 11.72
N LEU A 220 -13.21 15.31 12.28
CA LEU A 220 -13.57 16.70 12.00
C LEU A 220 -13.03 17.14 10.63
N GLU A 221 -13.68 18.11 10.02
CA GLU A 221 -13.15 18.76 8.81
C GLU A 221 -12.01 19.68 9.21
N PRO A 222 -10.80 19.53 8.63
CA PRO A 222 -9.73 20.47 8.86
C PRO A 222 -10.05 21.86 8.33
N PRO A 223 -9.54 22.93 8.96
CA PRO A 223 -9.78 24.31 8.50
C PRO A 223 -9.20 24.55 7.10
N ALA A 224 -9.76 25.55 6.42
CA ALA A 224 -9.22 26.07 5.17
C ALA A 224 -7.87 26.76 5.42
N VAL A 225 -6.96 26.71 4.43
CA VAL A 225 -5.67 27.38 4.51
C VAL A 225 -5.76 28.73 3.78
N PRO A 226 -5.44 29.86 4.43
CA PRO A 226 -5.44 31.15 3.78
C PRO A 226 -4.49 31.21 2.60
N LEU A 227 -4.84 32.00 1.60
CA LEU A 227 -3.96 32.32 0.48
C LEU A 227 -3.17 33.59 0.82
N ALA A 228 -1.85 33.47 0.92
CA ALA A 228 -0.94 34.55 1.35
C ALA A 228 -1.05 35.87 0.53
N HIS A 229 -1.68 35.84 -0.64
CA HIS A 229 -1.82 37.03 -1.53
C HIS A 229 -3.26 37.29 -1.99
N GLY A 230 -4.25 36.87 -1.21
CA GLY A 230 -5.66 36.92 -1.61
C GLY A 230 -6.00 35.91 -2.72
N GLY A 231 -7.20 35.35 -2.68
CA GLY A 231 -7.70 34.45 -3.72
C GLY A 231 -8.16 35.22 -4.95
N THR A 232 -8.07 34.61 -6.14
CA THR A 232 -8.64 35.18 -7.38
C THR A 232 -10.13 34.97 -7.51
N GLY A 233 -10.78 34.35 -6.51
CA GLY A 233 -12.16 33.91 -6.61
C GLY A 233 -12.36 32.59 -7.37
N ASN A 234 -11.29 32.03 -7.95
CA ASN A 234 -11.27 30.73 -8.60
C ASN A 234 -10.40 29.73 -7.82
N PRO A 235 -10.98 28.90 -6.95
CA PRO A 235 -10.22 27.96 -6.10
C PRO A 235 -9.37 26.95 -6.87
N LEU A 236 -9.78 26.55 -8.09
CA LEU A 236 -8.97 25.66 -8.94
C LEU A 236 -7.73 26.39 -9.50
N GLY A 237 -7.89 27.61 -10.00
CA GLY A 237 -6.77 28.43 -10.46
C GLY A 237 -5.78 28.74 -9.34
N ASP A 238 -6.30 28.99 -8.14
CA ASP A 238 -5.50 29.20 -6.93
C ASP A 238 -4.73 27.93 -6.53
N ALA A 239 -5.37 26.74 -6.64
CA ALA A 239 -4.73 25.45 -6.39
C ALA A 239 -3.56 25.21 -7.35
N PHE A 240 -3.74 25.44 -8.65
CA PHE A 240 -2.65 25.31 -9.63
C PHE A 240 -1.50 26.27 -9.36
N ARG A 241 -1.79 27.53 -9.02
CA ARG A 241 -0.74 28.51 -8.72
C ARG A 241 0.03 28.15 -7.47
N ARG A 242 -0.65 27.72 -6.41
CA ARG A 242 -0.02 27.29 -5.17
C ARG A 242 0.86 26.07 -5.39
N LEU A 243 0.37 25.05 -6.07
CA LEU A 243 1.16 23.87 -6.43
C LEU A 243 2.40 24.24 -7.26
N ALA A 244 2.25 25.11 -8.27
CA ALA A 244 3.38 25.59 -9.05
C ALA A 244 4.40 26.37 -8.19
N HIS A 245 3.95 27.16 -7.21
CA HIS A 245 4.81 27.85 -6.26
C HIS A 245 5.59 26.84 -5.38
N THR A 246 4.94 25.83 -4.83
CA THR A 246 5.59 24.78 -4.02
C THR A 246 6.64 24.02 -4.84
N LEU A 247 6.33 23.67 -6.09
CA LEU A 247 7.28 23.00 -6.98
C LEU A 247 8.46 23.88 -7.38
N ARG A 248 8.26 25.18 -7.54
CA ARG A 248 9.35 26.15 -7.79
C ARG A 248 10.25 26.31 -6.55
N ASN A 249 9.68 26.19 -5.35
CA ASN A 249 10.38 26.33 -4.07
C ASN A 249 10.85 25.00 -3.50
N ILE A 250 11.14 24.03 -4.35
CA ILE A 250 11.59 22.66 -3.96
C ILE A 250 12.79 22.67 -3.02
N ARG A 251 13.65 23.72 -3.12
CA ARG A 251 14.82 23.87 -2.26
C ARG A 251 14.45 24.18 -0.80
N HIS A 252 13.30 24.83 -0.56
CA HIS A 252 12.79 25.09 0.79
C HIS A 252 12.39 23.78 1.48
N TYR A 253 11.75 22.86 0.75
CA TYR A 253 11.34 21.54 1.24
C TYR A 253 12.34 20.43 0.89
N ARG A 254 13.63 20.76 0.90
CA ARG A 254 14.70 19.84 0.42
C ARG A 254 14.64 18.46 1.05
N GLU A 255 14.42 18.37 2.37
CA GLU A 255 14.42 17.08 3.09
C GLU A 255 13.16 16.26 2.76
N LEU A 256 12.00 16.92 2.60
CA LEU A 256 10.77 16.28 2.14
C LEU A 256 10.93 15.70 0.73
N PHE A 257 11.50 16.46 -0.21
CA PHE A 257 11.71 15.94 -1.57
C PHE A 257 12.76 14.84 -1.63
N LYS A 258 13.82 14.88 -0.79
CA LYS A 258 14.73 13.73 -0.63
C LYS A 258 13.98 12.49 -0.14
N MET A 259 13.06 12.66 0.82
CA MET A 259 12.21 11.57 1.32
C MET A 259 11.32 11.02 0.19
N LEU A 260 10.69 11.88 -0.62
CA LEU A 260 9.88 11.45 -1.76
C LEU A 260 10.68 10.64 -2.77
N VAL A 261 11.90 11.08 -3.10
CA VAL A 261 12.77 10.35 -4.03
C VAL A 261 13.20 9.01 -3.43
N ALA A 262 13.61 8.97 -2.15
CA ALA A 262 13.93 7.72 -1.47
C ALA A 262 12.73 6.77 -1.46
N PHE A 263 11.55 7.29 -1.10
CA PHE A 263 10.27 6.56 -1.09
C PHE A 263 9.96 5.97 -2.46
N TRP A 264 10.07 6.75 -3.52
CA TRP A 264 9.84 6.28 -4.87
C TRP A 264 10.72 5.07 -5.20
N PHE A 265 12.04 5.17 -4.99
CA PHE A 265 12.95 4.08 -5.33
C PHE A 265 12.65 2.80 -4.54
N TYR A 266 12.53 2.85 -3.22
CA TYR A 266 12.28 1.59 -2.50
C TYR A 266 10.85 1.05 -2.71
N MET A 267 9.88 1.89 -3.01
CA MET A 267 8.54 1.44 -3.38
C MET A 267 8.50 0.78 -4.76
N GLU A 268 9.40 1.13 -5.70
CA GLU A 268 9.62 0.35 -6.93
C GLU A 268 10.00 -1.09 -6.61
N GLY A 269 10.91 -1.28 -5.66
CA GLY A 269 11.30 -2.61 -5.20
C GLY A 269 10.13 -3.37 -4.54
N VAL A 270 9.39 -2.72 -3.64
CA VAL A 270 8.21 -3.31 -2.98
C VAL A 270 7.14 -3.68 -4.00
N GLY A 271 6.80 -2.75 -4.91
CA GLY A 271 5.82 -2.95 -5.97
C GLY A 271 6.22 -4.09 -6.91
N ALA A 272 7.49 -4.16 -7.30
CA ALA A 272 8.02 -5.24 -8.13
C ALA A 272 7.87 -6.60 -7.44
N ILE A 273 8.24 -6.72 -6.15
CA ILE A 273 8.06 -7.99 -5.41
C ILE A 273 6.58 -8.38 -5.38
N VAL A 274 5.67 -7.47 -5.01
CA VAL A 274 4.25 -7.78 -4.89
C VAL A 274 3.62 -8.15 -6.24
N LEU A 275 3.97 -7.41 -7.30
CA LEU A 275 3.40 -7.62 -8.64
C LEU A 275 3.97 -8.86 -9.33
N LEU A 276 5.28 -9.10 -9.17
CA LEU A 276 5.98 -10.12 -9.96
C LEU A 276 6.15 -11.45 -9.22
N ALA A 277 5.87 -11.54 -7.91
CA ALA A 277 6.06 -12.76 -7.13
C ALA A 277 5.35 -13.98 -7.72
N THR A 278 4.08 -13.83 -8.09
CA THR A 278 3.30 -14.92 -8.69
C THR A 278 3.79 -15.30 -10.09
N ALA A 279 4.11 -14.31 -10.93
CA ALA A 279 4.67 -14.54 -12.25
C ALA A 279 6.03 -15.23 -12.18
N TYR A 280 6.88 -14.80 -11.26
CA TYR A 280 8.17 -15.42 -11.00
C TYR A 280 8.04 -16.86 -10.49
N GLY A 281 7.17 -17.09 -9.50
CA GLY A 281 6.90 -18.45 -8.99
C GLY A 281 6.34 -19.37 -10.06
N ALA A 282 5.43 -18.89 -10.92
CA ALA A 282 4.90 -19.64 -12.06
C ALA A 282 5.99 -19.96 -13.10
N ALA A 283 6.90 -19.02 -13.39
CA ALA A 283 8.04 -19.24 -14.27
C ALA A 283 9.02 -20.30 -13.74
N LEU A 284 9.06 -20.52 -12.42
CA LEU A 284 9.81 -21.60 -11.77
C LEU A 284 9.02 -22.91 -11.66
N GLY A 285 7.78 -22.96 -12.14
CA GLY A 285 6.93 -24.17 -12.12
C GLY A 285 6.25 -24.43 -10.78
N LEU A 286 6.07 -23.42 -9.92
CA LEU A 286 5.36 -23.59 -8.65
C LEU A 286 3.84 -23.65 -8.88
N ASP A 287 3.14 -24.44 -8.05
CA ASP A 287 1.70 -24.60 -8.12
C ASP A 287 0.94 -23.29 -7.84
N THR A 288 -0.09 -23.03 -8.66
CA THR A 288 -0.93 -21.83 -8.50
C THR A 288 -1.57 -21.72 -7.12
N ALA A 289 -1.97 -22.85 -6.52
CA ALA A 289 -2.53 -22.87 -5.16
C ALA A 289 -1.53 -22.37 -4.11
N VAL A 290 -0.24 -22.71 -4.27
CA VAL A 290 0.84 -22.23 -3.40
C VAL A 290 1.05 -20.73 -3.58
N LEU A 291 1.04 -20.25 -4.82
CA LEU A 291 1.21 -18.82 -5.12
C LEU A 291 0.11 -17.99 -4.47
N VAL A 292 -1.16 -18.38 -4.66
CA VAL A 292 -2.32 -17.69 -4.07
C VAL A 292 -2.34 -17.83 -2.55
N GLY A 293 -2.10 -19.04 -2.02
CA GLY A 293 -2.05 -19.28 -0.57
C GLY A 293 -0.97 -18.45 0.12
N THR A 294 0.20 -18.30 -0.52
CA THR A 294 1.28 -17.45 -0.01
C THR A 294 0.89 -15.98 0.04
N LEU A 295 0.18 -15.46 -0.97
CA LEU A 295 -0.32 -14.07 -0.95
C LEU A 295 -1.29 -13.84 0.21
N LEU A 296 -2.24 -14.75 0.45
CA LEU A 296 -3.18 -14.66 1.56
C LEU A 296 -2.45 -14.71 2.91
N MET A 297 -1.48 -15.62 3.05
CA MET A 297 -0.64 -15.71 4.23
C MET A 297 0.14 -14.41 4.46
N THR A 298 0.72 -13.82 3.41
CA THR A 298 1.43 -12.54 3.50
C THR A 298 0.55 -11.44 4.10
N GLN A 299 -0.72 -11.35 3.69
CA GLN A 299 -1.67 -10.38 4.26
C GLN A 299 -1.95 -10.64 5.74
N ALA A 300 -2.13 -11.91 6.13
CA ALA A 300 -2.35 -12.29 7.52
C ALA A 300 -1.15 -11.97 8.43
N VAL A 301 0.07 -12.19 7.93
CA VAL A 301 1.32 -11.86 8.62
C VAL A 301 1.54 -10.35 8.68
N ALA A 302 1.24 -9.62 7.61
CA ALA A 302 1.44 -8.18 7.54
C ALA A 302 0.63 -7.41 8.60
N PHE A 303 -0.55 -7.90 8.99
CA PHE A 303 -1.39 -7.27 10.01
C PHE A 303 -0.69 -7.08 11.36
N PRO A 304 -0.26 -8.14 12.08
CA PRO A 304 0.38 -7.98 13.38
C PRO A 304 1.72 -7.24 13.28
N TYR A 305 2.51 -7.49 12.24
CA TYR A 305 3.79 -6.82 12.07
C TYR A 305 3.64 -5.32 11.77
N ALA A 306 2.63 -4.89 11.01
CA ALA A 306 2.34 -3.48 10.84
C ALA A 306 2.10 -2.77 12.19
N LEU A 307 1.30 -3.38 13.09
CA LEU A 307 1.05 -2.85 14.43
C LEU A 307 2.33 -2.77 15.28
N LEU A 308 3.22 -3.78 15.15
CA LEU A 308 4.48 -3.83 15.88
C LEU A 308 5.44 -2.73 15.41
N TYR A 309 5.54 -2.49 14.11
CA TYR A 309 6.38 -1.43 13.54
C TYR A 309 6.03 -0.05 14.07
N GLY A 310 4.75 0.29 14.17
CA GLY A 310 4.30 1.58 14.69
C GLY A 310 4.68 1.84 16.16
N ARG A 311 5.11 0.79 16.87
CA ARG A 311 5.56 0.88 18.26
C ARG A 311 7.08 0.99 18.41
N ILE A 312 7.86 0.69 17.36
CA ILE A 312 9.32 0.76 17.40
C ILE A 312 9.83 2.17 17.69
N PRO A 313 9.36 3.23 17.02
CA PRO A 313 9.85 4.59 17.30
C PRO A 313 9.42 5.15 18.66
N ASP A 314 8.35 4.62 19.26
CA ASP A 314 7.78 5.17 20.48
C ASP A 314 8.57 4.78 21.74
N PRO A 315 9.23 5.75 22.42
CA PRO A 315 10.03 5.49 23.62
C PRO A 315 9.21 4.94 24.80
N ARG A 316 7.89 5.15 24.82
CA ARG A 316 6.98 4.64 25.85
C ARG A 316 6.75 3.11 25.74
N THR A 317 7.15 2.51 24.62
CA THR A 317 6.96 1.07 24.37
C THR A 317 8.02 0.24 25.10
N ARG A 318 7.63 -0.48 26.14
CA ARG A 318 8.53 -1.35 26.95
C ARG A 318 9.11 -2.53 26.13
N TRP A 319 8.42 -2.98 25.09
CA TRP A 319 8.75 -4.15 24.29
C TRP A 319 9.50 -3.86 22.99
N ARG A 320 10.01 -2.60 22.80
CA ARG A 320 10.75 -2.22 21.57
C ARG A 320 11.86 -3.20 21.22
N GLY A 321 12.68 -3.58 22.21
CA GLY A 321 13.77 -4.53 22.01
C GLY A 321 13.29 -5.90 21.53
N ALA A 322 12.17 -6.40 22.09
CA ALA A 322 11.60 -7.66 21.66
C ALA A 322 11.14 -7.60 20.18
N PHE A 323 10.50 -6.51 19.77
CA PHE A 323 10.05 -6.34 18.38
C PHE A 323 11.22 -6.24 17.40
N VAL A 324 12.23 -5.45 17.74
CA VAL A 324 13.46 -5.33 16.92
C VAL A 324 14.17 -6.69 16.83
N PHE A 325 14.25 -7.42 17.95
CA PHE A 325 14.81 -8.76 17.95
C PHE A 325 14.03 -9.70 17.01
N MET A 326 12.69 -9.70 17.08
CA MET A 326 11.85 -10.52 16.20
C MET A 326 12.07 -10.24 14.73
N LEU A 327 12.22 -8.96 14.34
CA LEU A 327 12.52 -8.61 12.94
C LEU A 327 13.88 -9.14 12.50
N LEU A 328 14.90 -8.97 13.34
CA LEU A 328 16.25 -9.49 13.07
C LEU A 328 16.27 -11.02 13.05
N TRP A 329 15.56 -11.66 14.00
CA TRP A 329 15.41 -13.12 14.07
C TRP A 329 14.78 -13.63 12.77
N THR A 330 13.58 -13.18 12.42
CA THR A 330 12.87 -13.62 11.23
C THR A 330 13.68 -13.35 9.94
N GLY A 331 14.32 -12.18 9.85
CA GLY A 331 15.16 -11.82 8.71
C GLY A 331 16.41 -12.68 8.55
N ALA A 332 16.93 -13.24 9.64
CA ALA A 332 18.10 -14.10 9.63
C ALA A 332 17.76 -15.60 9.51
N THR A 333 16.77 -16.07 10.31
CA THR A 333 16.49 -17.50 10.42
C THR A 333 15.71 -18.08 9.25
N LEU A 334 14.71 -17.35 8.71
CA LEU A 334 13.93 -17.87 7.58
C LEU A 334 14.78 -18.13 6.33
N PRO A 335 15.70 -17.27 5.89
CA PRO A 335 16.59 -17.59 4.78
C PRO A 335 17.51 -18.78 5.05
N LEU A 336 17.98 -18.94 6.30
CA LEU A 336 18.80 -20.09 6.70
C LEU A 336 17.98 -21.39 6.69
N LEU A 337 16.76 -21.37 7.21
CA LEU A 337 15.82 -22.49 7.14
C LEU A 337 15.47 -22.85 5.70
N GLY A 338 15.24 -21.85 4.83
CA GLY A 338 15.02 -22.08 3.41
C GLY A 338 16.22 -22.74 2.73
N ALA A 339 17.42 -22.28 3.03
CA ALA A 339 18.65 -22.91 2.53
C ALA A 339 18.79 -24.36 3.02
N TRP A 340 18.44 -24.63 4.28
CA TRP A 340 18.42 -25.97 4.83
C TRP A 340 17.38 -26.86 4.13
N VAL A 341 16.15 -26.36 3.93
CA VAL A 341 15.08 -27.09 3.22
C VAL A 341 15.52 -27.44 1.81
N ARG A 342 16.13 -26.51 1.08
CA ARG A 342 16.65 -26.73 -0.27
C ARG A 342 17.73 -27.82 -0.28
N ALA A 343 18.65 -27.79 0.67
CA ALA A 343 19.75 -28.76 0.75
C ALA A 343 19.25 -30.19 1.03
N HIS A 344 18.07 -30.34 1.64
CA HIS A 344 17.43 -31.65 1.93
C HIS A 344 16.36 -32.06 0.91
N GLY A 345 16.32 -31.47 -0.28
CA GLY A 345 15.42 -31.84 -1.37
C GLY A 345 13.99 -31.33 -1.25
N GLY A 346 13.74 -30.38 -0.34
CA GLY A 346 12.41 -29.80 -0.10
C GLY A 346 11.63 -30.55 0.99
N ILE A 347 10.54 -29.92 1.42
CA ILE A 347 9.57 -30.48 2.41
C ILE A 347 8.15 -30.16 1.94
N GLY A 348 7.16 -30.90 2.45
CA GLY A 348 5.76 -30.60 2.18
C GLY A 348 5.30 -29.25 2.77
N LEU A 349 4.26 -28.66 2.20
CA LEU A 349 3.75 -27.33 2.62
C LEU A 349 3.32 -27.29 4.09
N ALA A 350 2.65 -28.35 4.58
CA ALA A 350 2.25 -28.44 5.98
C ALA A 350 3.47 -28.45 6.93
N GLN A 351 4.53 -29.18 6.54
CA GLN A 351 5.80 -29.21 7.29
C GLN A 351 6.50 -27.84 7.24
N ALA A 352 6.50 -27.17 6.07
CA ALA A 352 7.06 -25.84 5.93
C ALA A 352 6.33 -24.83 6.83
N PHE A 353 5.00 -24.87 6.86
CA PHE A 353 4.19 -24.02 7.72
C PHE A 353 4.45 -24.28 9.20
N ALA A 354 4.51 -25.55 9.60
CA ALA A 354 4.85 -25.94 10.97
C ALA A 354 6.26 -25.48 11.37
N LEU A 355 7.23 -25.59 10.45
CA LEU A 355 8.60 -25.13 10.67
C LEU A 355 8.67 -23.61 10.85
N ILE A 356 7.94 -22.84 10.01
CA ILE A 356 7.83 -21.38 10.17
C ILE A 356 7.23 -21.04 11.53
N LEU A 357 6.10 -21.66 11.90
CA LEU A 357 5.45 -21.39 13.19
C LEU A 357 6.36 -21.74 14.37
N GLY A 358 7.07 -22.87 14.31
CA GLY A 358 8.04 -23.26 15.33
C GLY A 358 9.17 -22.25 15.48
N ASP A 359 9.75 -21.79 14.36
CA ASP A 359 10.77 -20.76 14.33
C ASP A 359 10.27 -19.43 14.92
N GLN A 360 9.06 -19.01 14.54
CA GLN A 360 8.48 -17.75 15.04
C GLN A 360 8.15 -17.84 16.54
N LEU A 361 7.63 -18.97 17.02
CA LEU A 361 7.39 -19.20 18.45
C LEU A 361 8.69 -19.19 19.24
N LEU A 362 9.74 -19.87 18.73
CA LEU A 362 11.07 -19.82 19.33
C LEU A 362 11.61 -18.39 19.37
N GLY A 363 11.47 -17.64 18.27
CA GLY A 363 11.84 -16.23 18.19
C GLY A 363 11.12 -15.38 19.24
N VAL A 364 9.80 -15.56 19.43
CA VAL A 364 9.02 -14.88 20.48
C VAL A 364 9.57 -15.21 21.87
N VAL A 365 9.76 -16.48 22.19
CA VAL A 365 10.30 -16.91 23.49
C VAL A 365 11.69 -16.29 23.72
N LEU A 366 12.59 -16.41 22.75
CA LEU A 366 13.93 -15.83 22.85
C LEU A 366 13.90 -14.31 22.95
N SER A 367 13.00 -13.63 22.25
CA SER A 367 12.85 -12.18 22.31
C SER A 367 12.45 -11.70 23.70
N LEU A 368 11.61 -12.45 24.39
CA LEU A 368 11.13 -12.12 25.73
C LEU A 368 12.17 -12.42 26.81
N LEU A 369 12.92 -13.50 26.68
CA LEU A 369 13.90 -13.94 27.68
C LEU A 369 15.21 -13.16 27.60
N VAL A 370 15.80 -13.07 26.41
CA VAL A 370 17.17 -12.58 26.21
C VAL A 370 17.23 -11.49 25.13
N GLY A 371 16.53 -11.68 24.01
CA GLY A 371 16.67 -10.89 22.81
C GLY A 371 16.43 -9.39 23.03
N ARG A 372 15.40 -9.03 23.81
CA ARG A 372 15.10 -7.65 24.16
C ARG A 372 16.26 -6.93 24.84
N HIS A 373 17.10 -7.64 25.58
CA HIS A 373 18.26 -7.09 26.27
C HIS A 373 19.47 -6.96 25.32
N LEU A 374 19.69 -7.99 24.48
CA LEU A 374 20.77 -7.99 23.48
C LEU A 374 20.68 -6.80 22.52
N VAL A 375 19.48 -6.51 22.01
CA VAL A 375 19.28 -5.42 21.04
C VAL A 375 18.76 -4.13 21.68
N ALA A 376 18.74 -4.01 23.02
CA ALA A 376 18.23 -2.83 23.71
C ALA A 376 18.90 -1.52 23.28
N GLY A 377 20.21 -1.56 23.06
CA GLY A 377 20.99 -0.40 22.58
C GLY A 377 20.56 0.04 21.17
N LEU A 378 20.42 -0.91 20.26
CA LEU A 378 19.92 -0.66 18.91
C LEU A 378 18.49 -0.15 18.94
N ALA A 379 17.60 -0.85 19.64
CA ALA A 379 16.19 -0.50 19.73
C ALA A 379 15.95 0.92 20.25
N ARG A 380 16.75 1.38 21.21
CA ARG A 380 16.67 2.76 21.72
C ARG A 380 17.07 3.84 20.72
N ARG A 381 17.90 3.49 19.74
CA ARG A 381 18.40 4.41 18.69
C ARG A 381 17.53 4.42 17.44
N LEU A 382 16.63 3.43 17.30
CA LEU A 382 15.75 3.36 16.13
C LEU A 382 14.59 4.36 16.29
N ASP A 383 14.63 5.41 15.49
CA ASP A 383 13.51 6.27 15.17
C ASP A 383 12.67 5.66 14.04
N ALA A 384 11.67 6.38 13.53
CA ALA A 384 10.86 5.92 12.41
C ALA A 384 11.70 5.64 11.17
N LYS A 385 12.67 6.50 10.86
CA LYS A 385 13.59 6.36 9.73
C LYS A 385 14.47 5.11 9.87
N GLY A 386 15.06 4.90 11.04
CA GLY A 386 15.87 3.72 11.33
C GLY A 386 15.08 2.42 11.22
N ALA A 387 13.82 2.41 11.66
CA ALA A 387 12.94 1.26 11.54
C ALA A 387 12.56 0.95 10.07
N VAL A 388 12.32 1.98 9.23
CA VAL A 388 12.14 1.80 7.79
C VAL A 388 13.42 1.23 7.16
N MET A 389 14.60 1.78 7.48
CA MET A 389 15.88 1.27 6.95
C MET A 389 16.12 -0.19 7.34
N LEU A 390 15.77 -0.60 8.56
CA LEU A 390 15.83 -2.01 8.99
C LEU A 390 14.90 -2.88 8.13
N GLY A 391 13.67 -2.43 7.88
CA GLY A 391 12.73 -3.13 7.00
C GLY A 391 13.25 -3.27 5.58
N LEU A 392 13.86 -2.21 5.02
CA LEU A 392 14.45 -2.23 3.68
C LEU A 392 15.68 -3.16 3.60
N ALA A 393 16.47 -3.25 4.67
CA ALA A 393 17.58 -4.21 4.74
C ALA A 393 17.06 -5.66 4.67
N ILE A 394 15.97 -5.97 5.38
CA ILE A 394 15.30 -7.28 5.28
C ILE A 394 14.71 -7.47 3.88
N TYR A 395 14.09 -6.43 3.30
CA TYR A 395 13.60 -6.50 1.92
C TYR A 395 14.71 -6.80 0.90
N THR A 396 15.93 -6.33 1.13
CA THR A 396 17.08 -6.62 0.25
C THR A 396 17.43 -8.12 0.24
N VAL A 397 17.19 -8.83 1.35
CA VAL A 397 17.42 -10.29 1.45
C VAL A 397 16.43 -11.07 0.57
N ILE A 398 15.21 -10.57 0.38
CA ILE A 398 14.14 -11.28 -0.34
C ILE A 398 14.52 -11.60 -1.80
N PRO A 399 14.90 -10.66 -2.68
CA PRO A 399 15.29 -10.97 -4.05
C PRO A 399 16.61 -11.74 -4.13
N VAL A 400 17.53 -11.56 -3.16
CA VAL A 400 18.76 -12.37 -3.07
C VAL A 400 18.40 -13.83 -2.79
N TRP A 401 17.53 -14.08 -1.82
CA TRP A 401 17.02 -15.45 -1.58
C TRP A 401 16.21 -15.96 -2.76
N GLY A 402 15.35 -15.11 -3.36
CA GLY A 402 14.57 -15.43 -4.56
C GLY A 402 15.44 -15.95 -5.72
N PHE A 403 16.65 -15.42 -5.89
CA PHE A 403 17.62 -15.92 -6.90
C PHE A 403 17.92 -17.42 -6.73
N TYR A 404 17.99 -17.92 -5.49
CA TYR A 404 18.28 -19.33 -5.17
C TYR A 404 17.00 -20.17 -5.01
N LEU A 405 15.82 -19.59 -5.09
CA LEU A 405 14.54 -20.26 -4.89
C LEU A 405 14.38 -21.50 -5.78
N SER A 406 14.02 -22.64 -5.18
CA SER A 406 13.83 -23.90 -5.90
C SER A 406 12.68 -24.75 -5.39
N THR A 407 12.09 -24.43 -4.24
CA THR A 407 11.03 -25.23 -3.62
C THR A 407 9.80 -24.38 -3.27
N GLN A 408 8.62 -25.02 -3.24
CA GLN A 408 7.37 -24.40 -2.82
C GLN A 408 7.43 -23.95 -1.35
N ALA A 409 8.14 -24.69 -0.49
CA ALA A 409 8.35 -24.37 0.90
C ALA A 409 9.14 -23.06 1.08
N GLU A 410 10.20 -22.86 0.29
CA GLU A 410 10.95 -21.60 0.30
C GLU A 410 10.09 -20.41 -0.14
N PHE A 411 9.23 -20.59 -1.15
CA PHE A 411 8.32 -19.54 -1.61
C PHE A 411 7.35 -19.11 -0.49
N LEU A 412 6.81 -20.06 0.26
CA LEU A 412 5.99 -19.80 1.44
C LEU A 412 6.77 -19.00 2.51
N MET A 413 8.02 -19.39 2.81
CA MET A 413 8.88 -18.69 3.76
C MET A 413 9.21 -17.26 3.31
N ILE A 414 9.48 -17.06 2.01
CA ILE A 414 9.68 -15.73 1.42
C ILE A 414 8.42 -14.86 1.59
N GLY A 415 7.23 -15.41 1.32
CA GLY A 415 5.96 -14.71 1.53
C GLY A 415 5.76 -14.29 2.98
N TRP A 416 6.13 -15.15 3.95
CA TRP A 416 6.13 -14.79 5.36
C TRP A 416 7.05 -13.61 5.64
N LEU A 417 8.29 -13.65 5.13
CA LEU A 417 9.27 -12.59 5.31
C LEU A 417 8.81 -11.26 4.69
N VAL A 418 8.18 -11.29 3.51
CA VAL A 418 7.53 -10.10 2.91
C VAL A 418 6.48 -9.53 3.86
N GLY A 419 5.59 -10.37 4.40
CA GLY A 419 4.56 -9.94 5.35
C GLY A 419 5.13 -9.24 6.58
N THR A 420 6.29 -9.67 7.08
CA THR A 420 6.89 -9.05 8.28
C THR A 420 7.32 -7.60 8.07
N VAL A 421 7.64 -7.18 6.86
CA VAL A 421 8.22 -5.85 6.59
C VAL A 421 7.30 -4.92 5.78
N GLN A 422 6.36 -5.47 5.01
CA GLN A 422 5.57 -4.70 4.04
C GLN A 422 4.74 -3.59 4.71
N GLY A 423 3.88 -3.95 5.65
CA GLY A 423 2.99 -2.99 6.30
C GLY A 423 3.73 -1.95 7.13
N GLY A 424 4.80 -2.39 7.80
CA GLY A 424 5.57 -1.53 8.68
C GLY A 424 6.38 -0.46 7.94
N THR A 425 7.07 -0.84 6.87
CA THR A 425 7.86 0.11 6.06
C THR A 425 6.96 1.17 5.42
N GLN A 426 5.82 0.79 4.86
CA GLN A 426 4.86 1.72 4.27
C GLN A 426 4.25 2.65 5.32
N ALA A 427 3.83 2.10 6.46
CA ALA A 427 3.21 2.87 7.53
C ALA A 427 4.13 3.92 8.14
N LEU A 428 5.38 3.54 8.43
CA LEU A 428 6.37 4.48 8.96
C LEU A 428 6.85 5.49 7.92
N SER A 429 6.93 5.12 6.64
CA SER A 429 7.22 6.06 5.55
C SER A 429 6.16 7.16 5.48
N ARG A 430 4.87 6.81 5.59
CA ARG A 430 3.77 7.77 5.67
C ARG A 430 3.90 8.66 6.91
N ALA A 431 4.27 8.10 8.07
CA ALA A 431 4.45 8.87 9.29
C ALA A 431 5.62 9.88 9.19
N ILE A 432 6.77 9.46 8.63
CA ILE A 432 7.92 10.36 8.38
C ILE A 432 7.51 11.47 7.41
N TYR A 433 6.75 11.15 6.37
CA TYR A 433 6.31 12.13 5.40
C TYR A 433 5.38 13.19 6.01
N VAL A 434 4.48 12.78 6.92
CA VAL A 434 3.67 13.72 7.72
C VAL A 434 4.55 14.65 8.53
N GLU A 435 5.59 14.13 9.19
CA GLU A 435 6.50 14.92 10.02
C GLU A 435 7.28 15.98 9.22
N LEU A 436 7.55 15.68 7.93
CA LEU A 436 8.26 16.57 7.01
C LEU A 436 7.37 17.59 6.29
N SER A 437 6.04 17.49 6.43
CA SER A 437 5.07 18.34 5.71
C SER A 437 4.25 19.19 6.66
N PRO A 438 4.03 20.50 6.35
CA PRO A 438 3.15 21.34 7.13
C PRO A 438 1.72 20.77 7.16
N SER A 439 1.13 20.63 8.36
CA SER A 439 -0.20 20.04 8.54
C SER A 439 -1.29 20.80 7.78
N ALA A 440 -1.17 22.13 7.73
CA ALA A 440 -2.07 22.99 6.98
C ALA A 440 -2.08 22.66 5.47
N LYS A 441 -0.93 22.26 4.88
CA LYS A 441 -0.77 21.92 3.46
C LYS A 441 -0.78 20.41 3.19
N SER A 442 -1.28 19.59 4.12
CA SER A 442 -1.20 18.14 4.01
C SER A 442 -1.90 17.57 2.78
N GLY A 443 -2.98 18.17 2.28
CA GLY A 443 -3.63 17.75 1.04
C GLY A 443 -2.73 17.89 -0.18
N GLU A 444 -2.07 19.03 -0.33
CA GLU A 444 -1.10 19.30 -1.39
C GLU A 444 0.07 18.29 -1.36
N PHE A 445 0.70 18.14 -0.19
CA PHE A 445 1.86 17.25 -0.04
C PHE A 445 1.48 15.77 -0.17
N PHE A 446 0.35 15.33 0.35
CA PHE A 446 -0.12 13.96 0.12
C PHE A 446 -0.58 13.70 -1.32
N GLY A 447 -0.94 14.74 -2.06
CA GLY A 447 -1.07 14.66 -3.51
C GLY A 447 0.26 14.30 -4.19
N LEU A 448 1.37 14.95 -3.79
CA LEU A 448 2.72 14.64 -4.28
C LEU A 448 3.22 13.25 -3.82
N TYR A 449 2.89 12.85 -2.59
CA TYR A 449 3.19 11.51 -2.08
C TYR A 449 2.49 10.43 -2.92
N GLY A 450 1.18 10.62 -3.19
CA GLY A 450 0.42 9.73 -4.05
C GLY A 450 0.95 9.66 -5.48
N LEU A 451 1.45 10.77 -6.03
CA LEU A 451 2.14 10.79 -7.32
C LEU A 451 3.38 9.87 -7.28
N SER A 452 4.25 10.04 -6.29
CA SER A 452 5.44 9.18 -6.14
C SER A 452 5.08 7.70 -5.99
N GLU A 453 4.01 7.38 -5.24
CA GLU A 453 3.51 6.02 -5.07
C GLU A 453 3.00 5.39 -6.38
N LYS A 454 2.39 6.18 -7.27
CA LYS A 454 1.86 5.68 -8.56
C LYS A 454 2.95 5.50 -9.62
N PHE A 455 3.97 6.33 -9.58
CA PHE A 455 5.15 6.11 -10.41
C PHE A 455 6.01 4.93 -9.92
N ALA A 456 5.89 4.56 -8.62
CA ALA A 456 6.50 3.37 -8.04
C ALA A 456 5.75 2.09 -8.49
N GLY A 457 6.07 1.54 -9.58
CA GLY A 457 5.46 0.36 -10.22
C GLY A 457 5.78 0.32 -11.70
N ILE A 458 6.59 1.27 -12.17
CA ILE A 458 7.01 1.37 -13.56
C ILE A 458 8.43 0.83 -13.73
N LEU A 459 9.38 1.35 -12.94
CA LEU A 459 10.80 1.01 -13.12
C LEU A 459 11.12 -0.41 -12.61
N GLY A 460 10.44 -0.90 -11.58
CA GLY A 460 10.64 -2.23 -11.05
C GLY A 460 10.38 -3.34 -12.07
N PRO A 461 9.15 -3.44 -12.63
CA PRO A 461 8.84 -4.37 -13.71
C PRO A 461 9.67 -4.14 -14.98
N LEU A 462 9.99 -2.89 -15.31
CA LEU A 462 10.85 -2.57 -16.45
C LEU A 462 12.25 -3.16 -16.28
N LEU A 463 12.88 -2.93 -15.13
CA LEU A 463 14.21 -3.49 -14.83
C LEU A 463 14.19 -5.01 -14.84
N TYR A 464 13.17 -5.61 -14.20
CA TYR A 464 12.95 -7.05 -14.21
C TYR A 464 12.86 -7.60 -15.65
N GLY A 465 12.05 -6.95 -16.51
CA GLY A 465 11.86 -7.36 -17.90
C GLY A 465 13.11 -7.21 -18.75
N VAL A 466 13.82 -6.07 -18.65
CA VAL A 466 15.06 -5.82 -19.39
C VAL A 466 16.16 -6.81 -19.00
N VAL A 467 16.35 -7.04 -17.69
CA VAL A 467 17.35 -8.02 -17.22
C VAL A 467 16.96 -9.42 -17.68
N GLY A 468 15.67 -9.77 -17.64
CA GLY A 468 15.18 -11.07 -18.13
C GLY A 468 15.43 -11.29 -19.62
N GLN A 469 15.20 -10.25 -20.44
CA GLN A 469 15.47 -10.32 -21.89
C GLN A 469 16.97 -10.45 -22.21
N VAL A 470 17.81 -9.70 -21.49
CA VAL A 470 19.27 -9.72 -21.73
C VAL A 470 19.91 -11.00 -21.22
N THR A 471 19.49 -11.48 -20.06
CA THR A 471 20.11 -12.65 -19.41
C THR A 471 19.44 -13.98 -19.74
N HIS A 472 18.24 -13.94 -20.29
CA HIS A 472 17.35 -15.10 -20.47
C HIS A 472 17.16 -15.93 -19.18
N ASN A 473 17.24 -15.26 -18.01
CA ASN A 473 17.22 -15.90 -16.71
C ASN A 473 16.28 -15.15 -15.74
N PRO A 474 15.12 -15.70 -15.37
CA PRO A 474 14.17 -15.06 -14.46
C PRO A 474 14.75 -14.85 -13.05
N ARG A 475 15.76 -15.66 -12.66
CA ARG A 475 16.47 -15.51 -11.38
C ARG A 475 17.33 -14.24 -11.35
N ALA A 476 18.00 -13.91 -12.46
CA ALA A 476 18.72 -12.65 -12.58
C ALA A 476 17.79 -11.45 -12.55
N SER A 477 16.60 -11.59 -13.15
CA SER A 477 15.56 -10.55 -13.13
C SER A 477 15.10 -10.23 -11.71
N ILE A 478 14.78 -11.23 -10.89
CA ILE A 478 14.34 -10.96 -9.52
C ILE A 478 15.47 -10.39 -8.66
N LEU A 479 16.71 -10.85 -8.84
CA LEU A 479 17.87 -10.33 -8.14
C LEU A 479 18.10 -8.84 -8.42
N SER A 480 17.85 -8.36 -9.64
CA SER A 480 18.01 -6.96 -10.02
C SER A 480 17.15 -6.01 -9.20
N VAL A 481 16.01 -6.47 -8.68
CA VAL A 481 15.11 -5.69 -7.82
C VAL A 481 15.78 -5.25 -6.52
N SER A 482 16.81 -5.99 -6.03
CA SER A 482 17.55 -5.61 -4.83
C SER A 482 18.22 -4.23 -4.94
N ALA A 483 18.55 -3.79 -6.16
CA ALA A 483 19.14 -2.49 -6.41
C ALA A 483 18.25 -1.33 -5.93
N PHE A 484 16.93 -1.48 -6.05
CA PHE A 484 15.97 -0.47 -5.59
C PHE A 484 15.97 -0.31 -4.07
N PHE A 485 16.09 -1.41 -3.33
CA PHE A 485 16.17 -1.35 -1.86
C PHE A 485 17.50 -0.77 -1.38
N LEU A 486 18.62 -1.17 -1.99
CA LEU A 486 19.93 -0.62 -1.66
C LEU A 486 19.98 0.88 -1.93
N LEU A 487 19.51 1.31 -3.11
CA LEU A 487 19.44 2.72 -3.46
C LEU A 487 18.48 3.48 -2.53
N GLY A 488 17.32 2.89 -2.22
CA GLY A 488 16.36 3.43 -1.28
C GLY A 488 16.96 3.64 0.12
N ILE A 489 17.74 2.69 0.64
CA ILE A 489 18.46 2.82 1.92
C ILE A 489 19.45 3.98 1.87
N VAL A 490 20.28 4.07 0.81
CA VAL A 490 21.28 5.13 0.66
C VAL A 490 20.63 6.52 0.57
N LEU A 491 19.55 6.62 -0.19
CA LEU A 491 18.80 7.89 -0.32
C LEU A 491 18.12 8.27 0.99
N LEU A 492 17.46 7.32 1.65
CA LEU A 492 16.78 7.56 2.93
C LEU A 492 17.79 7.93 4.03
N TRP A 493 18.96 7.32 4.04
CA TRP A 493 20.03 7.67 4.99
C TRP A 493 20.42 9.15 4.91
N ARG A 494 20.40 9.74 3.71
CA ARG A 494 20.71 11.16 3.45
C ARG A 494 19.59 12.13 3.85
N VAL A 495 18.41 11.65 4.24
CA VAL A 495 17.31 12.50 4.71
C VAL A 495 17.56 12.92 6.15
N ASN A 496 17.51 14.22 6.43
CA ASN A 496 17.55 14.75 7.78
C ASN A 496 16.12 15.09 8.23
N VAL A 497 15.48 14.15 8.94
CA VAL A 497 14.08 14.27 9.37
C VAL A 497 13.93 15.47 10.33
N PHE A 498 14.87 15.67 11.26
CA PHE A 498 14.81 16.78 12.20
C PHE A 498 14.86 18.15 11.50
N ALA A 499 15.76 18.31 10.52
CA ALA A 499 15.86 19.57 9.76
C ALA A 499 14.58 19.83 8.93
N GLY A 500 14.01 18.78 8.32
CA GLY A 500 12.77 18.91 7.55
C GLY A 500 11.56 19.20 8.43
N ALA A 501 11.45 18.56 9.59
CA ALA A 501 10.39 18.81 10.57
C ALA A 501 10.40 20.26 11.10
N ARG A 502 11.59 20.84 11.30
CA ARG A 502 11.70 22.26 11.66
C ARG A 502 11.14 23.18 10.58
N VAL A 503 11.49 22.95 9.31
CA VAL A 503 10.94 23.74 8.18
C VAL A 503 9.42 23.63 8.14
N ALA A 504 8.87 22.44 8.35
CA ALA A 504 7.43 22.22 8.39
C ALA A 504 6.77 22.98 9.56
N ALA A 505 7.37 22.94 10.75
CA ALA A 505 6.87 23.64 11.94
C ALA A 505 6.95 25.18 11.79
N ASP A 506 8.06 25.72 11.26
CA ASP A 506 8.23 27.14 11.03
C ASP A 506 7.17 27.67 10.05
N GLU A 507 6.85 26.89 9.01
CA GLU A 507 5.82 27.26 8.05
C GLU A 507 4.40 27.15 8.63
N GLU A 508 4.13 26.12 9.45
CA GLU A 508 2.84 25.99 10.16
C GLU A 508 2.60 27.21 11.05
N ALA A 509 3.61 27.61 11.83
CA ALA A 509 3.53 28.82 12.69
C ALA A 509 3.29 30.10 11.87
N ALA A 510 3.90 30.23 10.69
CA ALA A 510 3.65 31.36 9.80
C ALA A 510 2.21 31.40 9.27
N ILE A 511 1.64 30.23 8.94
CA ILE A 511 0.25 30.11 8.50
C ILE A 511 -0.72 30.43 9.65
N GLU A 512 -0.45 29.96 10.87
CA GLU A 512 -1.27 30.25 12.06
C GLU A 512 -1.23 31.75 12.40
N ALA A 513 -0.07 32.41 12.27
CA ALA A 513 0.04 33.86 12.48
C ALA A 513 -0.82 34.67 11.50
N VAL A 514 -0.92 34.25 10.25
CA VAL A 514 -1.82 34.88 9.26
C VAL A 514 -3.28 34.67 9.65
N HIS A 515 -3.67 33.48 10.08
CA HIS A 515 -5.04 33.20 10.55
C HIS A 515 -5.45 34.01 11.79
N ALA A 516 -4.50 34.34 12.67
CA ALA A 516 -4.77 35.11 13.86
C ALA A 516 -4.89 36.62 13.57
N ALA A 517 -4.40 37.10 12.43
CA ALA A 517 -4.43 38.49 12.00
C ALA A 517 -5.69 38.84 11.14
N ASP A 518 -6.34 37.83 10.56
CA ASP A 518 -7.63 37.96 9.87
C ASP A 518 -8.82 37.76 10.84
#